data_5883d9f130f4791537b5751d81111d26
#
_entry.id   5883d9f130f4791537b5751d81111d26
#
_cell.length_a   1.000
_cell.length_b   1.000
_cell.length_c   1.000
_cell.angle_alpha   90.00
_cell.angle_beta   90.00
_cell.angle_gamma   90.00
#
_symmetry.space_group_name_H-M   'P 1'
#
loop_
_entity.id
_entity.type
_entity.pdbx_description
1 polymer ?
#
loop_
_entity_poly.entity_id
_entity_poly.type
_entity_poly.pdbx_seq_one_letter_code
_entity_poly.pdbx_strand_id
1 'polypeptide(L)'
;TGKVAILSNPDNTKFYQNQRVGYFSDLKIVNYDFVSTIVRSNLFISQLSSVLVAGAQPNVSSKEIDSFGFYFPKTLKEQTKLGIFFKQLDETIALHQRQSDNYKELKKSMLQKMFPQDGEKVPEVRFDGFTEEWEWRSLNSIVKRVTRKNKNLESSLPLTISAQHGLVDQNTFFNKQVASKDVSGYYLVKKGEFAYNKSYSSGYPWGAIKRLDNYDIGVLSTLYIVFQPVNIVSDFLVTYYDTNLWHKEVSMRAAEGARNHGLLNISAQDFFETELIISANTEEQARIGSYFKQLDDTIALHQQKITYLQILKNSLLNKMFI
;
A
#
# COMPACT_ATOMS: atom_id res chain seq x y z
N THR A 1 -24.13 -3.87 7.27
CA THR A 1 -24.88 -5.05 7.69
C THR A 1 -24.07 -6.30 7.35
N GLY A 2 -24.23 -7.41 8.12
CA GLY A 2 -23.58 -8.70 7.84
C GLY A 2 -22.13 -8.85 8.31
N LYS A 3 -21.58 -7.94 9.08
CA LYS A 3 -20.28 -8.15 9.73
C LYS A 3 -20.44 -9.13 10.89
N VAL A 4 -19.65 -10.19 10.88
CA VAL A 4 -19.63 -11.23 11.91
C VAL A 4 -18.28 -11.21 12.63
N ALA A 5 -18.30 -11.24 13.94
CA ALA A 5 -17.10 -11.31 14.78
C ALA A 5 -17.27 -12.40 15.86
N ILE A 6 -16.15 -12.94 16.33
CA ILE A 6 -16.11 -13.81 17.50
C ILE A 6 -15.79 -12.94 18.70
N LEU A 7 -16.65 -13.01 19.73
CA LEU A 7 -16.38 -12.36 21.01
C LEU A 7 -15.45 -13.25 21.84
N SER A 8 -14.25 -12.76 22.11
CA SER A 8 -13.35 -13.37 23.08
C SER A 8 -13.55 -12.71 24.45
N ASN A 9 -13.76 -13.52 25.48
CA ASN A 9 -13.97 -13.03 26.85
C ASN A 9 -13.05 -13.77 27.85
N PRO A 10 -11.72 -13.56 27.78
CA PRO A 10 -10.77 -14.25 28.64
C PRO A 10 -10.95 -13.89 30.14
N ASP A 11 -11.40 -12.67 30.42
CA ASP A 11 -11.50 -12.12 31.78
C ASP A 11 -12.89 -12.28 32.40
N ASN A 12 -13.77 -13.06 31.77
CA ASN A 12 -15.15 -13.27 32.20
C ASN A 12 -15.95 -11.97 32.45
N THR A 13 -15.66 -10.93 31.69
CA THR A 13 -16.31 -9.62 31.74
C THR A 13 -17.74 -9.72 31.23
N LYS A 14 -18.68 -8.99 31.85
CA LYS A 14 -20.06 -8.90 31.37
C LYS A 14 -20.14 -7.93 30.19
N PHE A 15 -20.65 -8.40 29.06
CA PHE A 15 -20.94 -7.57 27.89
C PHE A 15 -22.45 -7.38 27.75
N TYR A 16 -22.83 -6.17 27.32
CA TYR A 16 -24.22 -5.84 27.03
C TYR A 16 -24.41 -5.72 25.53
N GLN A 17 -25.42 -6.40 25.01
CA GLN A 17 -25.74 -6.39 23.59
C GLN A 17 -26.51 -5.12 23.23
N ASN A 18 -26.09 -4.49 22.11
CA ASN A 18 -26.88 -3.43 21.46
C ASN A 18 -28.02 -4.08 20.64
N GLN A 19 -29.17 -3.44 20.56
CA GLN A 19 -30.36 -3.90 19.82
C GLN A 19 -30.11 -4.21 18.33
N ARG A 20 -29.03 -3.68 17.74
CA ARG A 20 -28.65 -3.86 16.33
C ARG A 20 -27.67 -5.00 16.11
N VAL A 21 -27.27 -5.70 17.15
CA VAL A 21 -26.30 -6.80 17.09
C VAL A 21 -27.01 -8.09 17.50
N GLY A 22 -27.04 -9.07 16.60
CA GLY A 22 -27.46 -10.44 16.90
C GLY A 22 -26.30 -11.26 17.43
N TYR A 23 -26.58 -12.33 18.19
CA TYR A 23 -25.58 -13.32 18.55
C TYR A 23 -26.09 -14.73 18.28
N PHE A 24 -25.18 -15.64 18.00
CA PHE A 24 -25.48 -17.06 17.82
C PHE A 24 -25.15 -17.80 19.12
N SER A 25 -26.14 -18.54 19.66
CA SER A 25 -25.95 -19.37 20.83
C SER A 25 -25.28 -20.69 20.46
N ASP A 26 -24.36 -21.18 21.30
CA ASP A 26 -23.81 -22.53 21.18
C ASP A 26 -24.80 -23.56 21.69
N LEU A 27 -25.46 -24.27 20.78
CA LEU A 27 -26.41 -25.32 21.11
C LEU A 27 -25.75 -26.67 21.45
N LYS A 28 -24.41 -26.78 21.32
CA LYS A 28 -23.60 -28.00 21.56
C LYS A 28 -23.98 -29.23 20.71
N ILE A 29 -24.87 -29.07 19.75
CA ILE A 29 -25.27 -30.10 18.78
C ILE A 29 -24.49 -30.02 17.47
N VAL A 30 -23.77 -28.91 17.24
CA VAL A 30 -22.86 -28.64 16.11
C VAL A 30 -21.53 -28.10 16.63
N ASN A 31 -20.48 -28.32 15.89
CA ASN A 31 -19.17 -27.76 16.27
C ASN A 31 -19.15 -26.22 16.10
N TYR A 32 -18.81 -25.51 17.16
CA TYR A 32 -18.81 -24.04 17.20
C TYR A 32 -17.86 -23.42 16.18
N ASP A 33 -16.62 -23.90 16.05
CA ASP A 33 -15.65 -23.36 15.09
C ASP A 33 -16.11 -23.58 13.64
N PHE A 34 -16.81 -24.70 13.38
CA PHE A 34 -17.43 -24.99 12.09
C PHE A 34 -18.56 -23.99 11.76
N VAL A 35 -19.49 -23.77 12.69
CA VAL A 35 -20.57 -22.78 12.53
C VAL A 35 -19.99 -21.38 12.35
N SER A 36 -18.99 -21.02 13.16
CA SER A 36 -18.27 -19.76 13.05
C SER A 36 -17.66 -19.55 11.66
N THR A 37 -17.20 -20.63 11.02
CA THR A 37 -16.69 -20.59 9.64
C THR A 37 -17.80 -20.32 8.63
N ILE A 38 -18.95 -21.00 8.76
CA ILE A 38 -20.10 -20.83 7.86
C ILE A 38 -20.64 -19.39 7.91
N VAL A 39 -20.91 -18.87 9.11
CA VAL A 39 -21.50 -17.52 9.24
C VAL A 39 -20.59 -16.39 8.78
N ARG A 40 -19.30 -16.68 8.58
CA ARG A 40 -18.32 -15.75 7.98
C ARG A 40 -18.03 -16.03 6.50
N SER A 41 -18.68 -17.04 5.92
CA SER A 41 -18.51 -17.41 4.51
C SER A 41 -19.37 -16.57 3.57
N ASN A 42 -19.01 -16.59 2.29
CA ASN A 42 -19.83 -15.97 1.24
C ASN A 42 -21.21 -16.60 1.11
N LEU A 43 -21.39 -17.88 1.51
CA LEU A 43 -22.69 -18.56 1.52
C LEU A 43 -23.67 -17.89 2.47
N PHE A 44 -23.21 -17.55 3.68
CA PHE A 44 -24.02 -16.81 4.64
C PHE A 44 -24.32 -15.39 4.14
N ILE A 45 -23.28 -14.71 3.62
CA ILE A 45 -23.42 -13.33 3.12
C ILE A 45 -24.40 -13.27 1.92
N SER A 46 -24.39 -14.25 1.02
CA SER A 46 -25.31 -14.28 -0.12
C SER A 46 -26.75 -14.47 0.32
N GLN A 47 -27.03 -15.39 1.25
CA GLN A 47 -28.37 -15.57 1.83
C GLN A 47 -28.82 -14.32 2.59
N LEU A 48 -27.91 -13.70 3.38
CA LEU A 48 -28.19 -12.44 4.04
C LEU A 48 -28.55 -11.34 3.03
N SER A 49 -27.82 -11.24 1.93
CA SER A 49 -28.06 -10.23 0.89
C SER A 49 -29.40 -10.43 0.17
N SER A 50 -29.89 -11.67 0.06
CA SER A 50 -31.16 -11.98 -0.58
C SER A 50 -32.39 -11.54 0.23
N VAL A 51 -32.25 -11.43 1.56
CA VAL A 51 -33.34 -11.01 2.45
C VAL A 51 -33.24 -9.54 2.88
N LEU A 52 -32.14 -8.86 2.54
CA LEU A 52 -31.99 -7.42 2.81
C LEU A 52 -32.94 -6.61 1.91
N VAL A 53 -33.95 -6.01 2.52
CA VAL A 53 -34.88 -5.12 1.82
C VAL A 53 -34.15 -3.80 1.50
N ALA A 54 -34.28 -3.34 0.24
CA ALA A 54 -33.77 -2.05 -0.19
C ALA A 54 -34.46 -0.91 0.57
N GLY A 55 -33.71 -0.21 1.41
CA GLY A 55 -34.19 0.94 2.19
C GLY A 55 -33.04 1.72 2.81
N ALA A 56 -33.34 2.86 3.39
CA ALA A 56 -32.34 3.77 4.00
C ALA A 56 -31.51 3.12 5.13
N GLN A 57 -32.04 2.07 5.78
CA GLN A 57 -31.34 1.22 6.73
C GLN A 57 -31.70 -0.24 6.47
N PRO A 58 -30.80 -1.06 5.88
CA PRO A 58 -31.07 -2.47 5.68
C PRO A 58 -31.13 -3.20 7.03
N ASN A 59 -32.30 -3.73 7.37
CA ASN A 59 -32.53 -4.53 8.57
C ASN A 59 -32.81 -5.97 8.15
N VAL A 60 -32.44 -6.94 8.99
CA VAL A 60 -32.78 -8.33 8.87
C VAL A 60 -33.28 -8.82 10.24
N SER A 61 -34.36 -9.60 10.24
CA SER A 61 -34.91 -10.17 11.46
C SER A 61 -34.17 -11.45 11.86
N SER A 62 -34.21 -11.81 13.13
CA SER A 62 -33.68 -13.12 13.60
C SER A 62 -34.38 -14.29 12.92
N LYS A 63 -35.69 -14.20 12.64
CA LYS A 63 -36.46 -15.23 11.94
C LYS A 63 -35.97 -15.49 10.54
N GLU A 64 -35.55 -14.41 9.80
CA GLU A 64 -34.98 -14.55 8.47
C GLU A 64 -33.63 -15.25 8.53
N ILE A 65 -32.77 -14.88 9.49
CA ILE A 65 -31.46 -15.52 9.68
C ILE A 65 -31.64 -16.99 10.07
N ASP A 66 -32.61 -17.32 10.96
CA ASP A 66 -32.89 -18.66 11.39
C ASP A 66 -33.43 -19.56 10.27
N SER A 67 -33.96 -18.97 9.18
CA SER A 67 -34.43 -19.70 7.98
C SER A 67 -33.31 -20.07 7.01
N PHE A 68 -32.06 -19.58 7.20
CA PHE A 68 -30.98 -19.87 6.28
C PHE A 68 -30.59 -21.35 6.30
N GLY A 69 -30.47 -21.93 5.11
CA GLY A 69 -30.13 -23.34 4.95
C GLY A 69 -28.64 -23.52 4.58
N PHE A 70 -28.00 -24.49 5.25
CA PHE A 70 -26.62 -24.87 4.96
C PHE A 70 -26.49 -26.40 4.96
N TYR A 71 -25.56 -26.89 4.13
CA TYR A 71 -25.17 -28.31 4.19
C TYR A 71 -24.15 -28.52 5.31
N PHE A 72 -24.39 -29.56 6.13
CA PHE A 72 -23.54 -29.91 7.24
C PHE A 72 -22.97 -31.32 7.08
N PRO A 73 -21.68 -31.54 7.39
CA PRO A 73 -21.19 -32.88 7.63
C PRO A 73 -22.00 -33.59 8.73
N LYS A 74 -22.36 -34.84 8.52
CA LYS A 74 -23.18 -35.60 9.45
C LYS A 74 -22.50 -35.89 10.80
N THR A 75 -21.14 -35.85 10.82
CA THR A 75 -20.40 -36.22 12.03
C THR A 75 -19.75 -35.00 12.67
N LEU A 76 -19.85 -34.87 13.98
CA LEU A 76 -19.14 -33.83 14.74
C LEU A 76 -17.63 -33.90 14.55
N LYS A 77 -17.07 -35.11 14.32
CA LYS A 77 -15.64 -35.28 14.05
C LYS A 77 -15.20 -34.55 12.78
N GLU A 78 -15.99 -34.62 11.73
CA GLU A 78 -15.69 -33.91 10.46
C GLU A 78 -15.89 -32.41 10.61
N GLN A 79 -16.99 -31.97 11.22
CA GLN A 79 -17.24 -30.58 11.57
C GLN A 79 -16.06 -29.98 12.35
N THR A 80 -15.56 -30.71 13.37
CA THR A 80 -14.42 -30.28 14.19
C THR A 80 -13.16 -30.12 13.34
N LYS A 81 -12.86 -31.07 12.46
CA LYS A 81 -11.67 -30.96 11.57
C LYS A 81 -11.76 -29.75 10.67
N LEU A 82 -12.91 -29.51 10.07
CA LEU A 82 -13.14 -28.34 9.20
C LEU A 82 -13.07 -27.04 9.97
N GLY A 83 -13.72 -26.97 11.13
CA GLY A 83 -13.69 -25.79 11.99
C GLY A 83 -12.28 -25.43 12.42
N ILE A 84 -11.48 -26.40 12.89
CA ILE A 84 -10.09 -26.20 13.27
C ILE A 84 -9.25 -25.74 12.06
N PHE A 85 -9.42 -26.37 10.90
CA PHE A 85 -8.68 -26.02 9.70
C PHE A 85 -8.89 -24.55 9.29
N PHE A 86 -10.16 -24.11 9.19
CA PHE A 86 -10.45 -22.72 8.81
C PHE A 86 -10.05 -21.71 9.90
N LYS A 87 -10.16 -22.09 11.17
CA LYS A 87 -9.67 -21.29 12.28
C LYS A 87 -8.16 -21.06 12.20
N GLN A 88 -7.37 -22.12 11.98
CA GLN A 88 -5.92 -22.02 11.81
C GLN A 88 -5.56 -21.15 10.58
N LEU A 89 -6.34 -21.24 9.51
CA LEU A 89 -6.16 -20.41 8.33
C LEU A 89 -6.41 -18.92 8.65
N ASP A 90 -7.47 -18.62 9.39
CA ASP A 90 -7.77 -17.25 9.84
C ASP A 90 -6.69 -16.70 10.77
N GLU A 91 -6.21 -17.51 11.71
CA GLU A 91 -5.12 -17.15 12.63
C GLU A 91 -3.83 -16.87 11.87
N THR A 92 -3.53 -17.64 10.82
CA THR A 92 -2.36 -17.43 9.97
C THR A 92 -2.48 -16.12 9.17
N ILE A 93 -3.66 -15.83 8.61
CA ILE A 93 -3.93 -14.55 7.93
C ILE A 93 -3.76 -13.38 8.90
N ALA A 94 -4.34 -13.48 10.10
CA ALA A 94 -4.23 -12.45 11.12
C ALA A 94 -2.78 -12.23 11.61
N LEU A 95 -1.99 -13.31 11.71
CA LEU A 95 -0.56 -13.23 12.04
C LEU A 95 0.22 -12.46 10.98
N HIS A 96 0.05 -12.81 9.69
CA HIS A 96 0.71 -12.11 8.60
C HIS A 96 0.27 -10.64 8.52
N GLN A 97 -1.02 -10.33 8.78
CA GLN A 97 -1.49 -8.94 8.84
C GLN A 97 -0.77 -8.15 9.94
N ARG A 98 -0.70 -8.69 11.15
CA ARG A 98 0.02 -8.07 12.27
C ARG A 98 1.49 -7.85 11.96
N GLN A 99 2.16 -8.84 11.36
CA GLN A 99 3.56 -8.71 10.97
C GLN A 99 3.75 -7.61 9.92
N SER A 100 2.89 -7.56 8.89
CA SER A 100 2.91 -6.49 7.89
C SER A 100 2.75 -5.11 8.53
N ASP A 101 1.82 -4.96 9.47
CA ASP A 101 1.57 -3.69 10.14
C ASP A 101 2.74 -3.29 11.06
N ASN A 102 3.34 -4.24 11.78
CA ASN A 102 4.54 -4.00 12.59
C ASN A 102 5.74 -3.53 11.73
N TYR A 103 5.96 -4.14 10.56
CA TYR A 103 7.03 -3.71 9.66
C TYR A 103 6.77 -2.34 9.05
N LYS A 104 5.51 -1.96 8.77
CA LYS A 104 5.15 -0.61 8.33
C LYS A 104 5.44 0.44 9.42
N GLU A 105 5.08 0.16 10.67
CA GLU A 105 5.39 1.04 11.79
C GLU A 105 6.89 1.14 12.04
N LEU A 106 7.62 0.03 11.94
CA LEU A 106 9.08 0.03 12.01
C LEU A 106 9.68 0.90 10.90
N LYS A 107 9.25 0.72 9.64
CA LYS A 107 9.71 1.55 8.51
C LYS A 107 9.47 3.02 8.78
N LYS A 108 8.27 3.38 9.21
CA LYS A 108 7.91 4.76 9.53
C LYS A 108 8.81 5.36 10.64
N SER A 109 9.04 4.62 11.72
CA SER A 109 9.92 5.04 12.81
C SER A 109 11.36 5.20 12.34
N MET A 110 11.88 4.24 11.55
CA MET A 110 13.26 4.32 11.05
C MET A 110 13.45 5.43 10.02
N LEU A 111 12.46 5.74 9.17
CA LEU A 111 12.52 6.92 8.29
C LEU A 111 12.65 8.23 9.07
N GLN A 112 12.05 8.33 10.26
CA GLN A 112 12.21 9.51 11.12
C GLN A 112 13.57 9.57 11.82
N LYS A 113 14.15 8.41 12.18
CA LYS A 113 15.35 8.32 13.00
C LYS A 113 16.64 8.20 12.20
N MET A 114 16.62 7.56 11.04
CA MET A 114 17.81 7.34 10.21
C MET A 114 18.06 8.47 9.19
N PHE A 115 17.27 9.52 9.26
CA PHE A 115 17.47 10.76 8.51
C PHE A 115 17.53 11.93 9.50
N PRO A 116 18.40 12.95 9.25
CA PRO A 116 18.49 14.12 10.11
C PRO A 116 17.15 14.84 10.23
N GLN A 117 16.81 15.31 11.41
CA GLN A 117 15.65 16.16 11.60
C GLN A 117 15.92 17.60 11.12
N ASP A 118 14.86 18.42 11.04
CA ASP A 118 15.00 19.82 10.53
C ASP A 118 16.04 20.59 11.37
N GLY A 119 17.06 21.07 10.69
CA GLY A 119 18.18 21.81 11.29
C GLY A 119 19.37 20.95 11.79
N GLU A 120 19.22 19.63 11.78
CA GLU A 120 20.31 18.71 12.15
C GLU A 120 21.05 18.21 10.90
N LYS A 121 22.27 17.71 11.12
CA LYS A 121 23.11 17.11 10.08
C LYS A 121 23.48 15.66 10.38
N VAL A 122 23.05 15.15 11.53
CA VAL A 122 23.36 13.79 11.97
C VAL A 122 22.04 13.09 12.33
N PRO A 123 21.76 11.90 11.78
CA PRO A 123 20.59 11.11 12.17
C PRO A 123 20.65 10.63 13.62
N GLU A 124 19.49 10.47 14.28
CA GLU A 124 19.38 9.87 15.63
C GLU A 124 19.89 8.42 15.66
N VAL A 125 19.52 7.65 14.63
CA VAL A 125 19.95 6.24 14.48
C VAL A 125 20.79 6.11 13.22
N ARG A 126 21.96 5.48 13.36
CA ARG A 126 22.94 5.35 12.30
C ARG A 126 23.60 3.97 12.34
N PHE A 127 24.08 3.47 11.24
CA PHE A 127 24.93 2.29 11.22
C PHE A 127 26.28 2.57 11.87
N ASP A 128 26.84 1.57 12.53
CA ASP A 128 28.17 1.68 13.14
C ASP A 128 29.24 2.01 12.09
N GLY A 129 30.18 2.87 12.48
CA GLY A 129 31.33 3.27 11.66
C GLY A 129 31.14 4.55 10.86
N PHE A 130 29.96 5.17 10.89
CA PHE A 130 29.70 6.45 10.23
C PHE A 130 29.52 7.55 11.28
N THR A 131 30.37 8.55 11.28
CA THR A 131 30.40 9.64 12.27
C THR A 131 30.33 11.03 11.65
N GLU A 132 30.61 11.16 10.35
CA GLU A 132 30.67 12.42 9.65
C GLU A 132 29.29 13.05 9.51
N GLU A 133 29.20 14.39 9.59
CA GLU A 133 27.96 15.11 9.31
C GLU A 133 27.52 14.90 7.88
N TRP A 134 26.20 14.85 7.67
CA TRP A 134 25.62 14.92 6.33
C TRP A 134 25.73 16.33 5.77
N GLU A 135 25.72 16.45 4.46
CA GLU A 135 25.90 17.71 3.74
C GLU A 135 24.72 18.05 2.85
N TRP A 136 24.51 19.35 2.66
CA TRP A 136 23.54 19.83 1.70
C TRP A 136 24.07 19.70 0.29
N ARG A 137 23.31 19.10 -0.58
CA ARG A 137 23.63 18.95 -2.01
C ARG A 137 22.44 19.37 -2.86
N SER A 138 22.69 20.23 -3.84
CA SER A 138 21.68 20.57 -4.84
C SER A 138 21.34 19.35 -5.69
N LEU A 139 20.04 19.13 -5.95
CA LEU A 139 19.56 17.98 -6.71
C LEU A 139 20.24 17.87 -8.09
N ASN A 140 20.48 18.99 -8.77
CA ASN A 140 21.15 19.01 -10.07
C ASN A 140 22.60 18.50 -10.05
N SER A 141 23.26 18.44 -8.86
CA SER A 141 24.62 17.90 -8.70
C SER A 141 24.65 16.37 -8.60
N ILE A 142 23.52 15.76 -8.26
CA ILE A 142 23.41 14.31 -7.97
C ILE A 142 22.49 13.56 -8.93
N VAL A 143 21.73 14.27 -9.77
CA VAL A 143 20.86 13.66 -10.79
C VAL A 143 21.01 14.37 -12.13
N LYS A 144 20.58 13.72 -13.20
CA LYS A 144 20.51 14.28 -14.55
C LYS A 144 19.06 14.26 -15.04
N ARG A 145 18.60 15.42 -15.56
CA ARG A 145 17.27 15.52 -16.18
C ARG A 145 17.16 14.60 -17.38
N VAL A 146 16.04 13.91 -17.52
CA VAL A 146 15.68 13.09 -18.68
C VAL A 146 14.60 13.82 -19.49
N THR A 147 14.93 14.13 -20.76
CA THR A 147 14.00 14.76 -21.71
C THR A 147 13.82 13.92 -22.98
N ARG A 148 14.30 12.67 -22.95
CA ARG A 148 14.20 11.70 -24.04
C ARG A 148 12.75 11.49 -24.42
N LYS A 149 12.42 11.70 -25.69
CA LYS A 149 11.08 11.50 -26.24
C LYS A 149 10.93 10.11 -26.84
N ASN A 150 9.74 9.61 -26.85
CA ASN A 150 9.34 8.32 -27.44
C ASN A 150 9.15 8.43 -28.98
N LYS A 151 10.00 9.19 -29.67
CA LYS A 151 9.85 9.52 -31.11
C LYS A 151 9.69 8.29 -32.01
N ASN A 152 10.39 7.22 -31.69
CA ASN A 152 10.37 5.97 -32.46
C ASN A 152 9.33 4.98 -31.96
N LEU A 153 8.43 5.39 -31.03
CA LEU A 153 7.42 4.53 -30.40
C LEU A 153 8.02 3.25 -29.78
N GLU A 154 9.17 3.39 -29.11
CA GLU A 154 9.89 2.31 -28.44
C GLU A 154 9.06 1.66 -27.33
N SER A 155 8.09 2.39 -26.76
CA SER A 155 7.12 1.87 -25.81
C SER A 155 5.73 2.45 -26.07
N SER A 156 4.71 1.60 -25.93
CA SER A 156 3.29 2.00 -25.92
C SER A 156 2.67 1.94 -24.52
N LEU A 157 3.48 1.63 -23.48
CA LEU A 157 3.03 1.50 -22.09
C LEU A 157 2.92 2.86 -21.43
N PRO A 158 1.72 3.45 -21.25
CA PRO A 158 1.57 4.70 -20.55
C PRO A 158 1.66 4.45 -19.04
N LEU A 159 2.52 5.20 -18.37
CA LEU A 159 2.73 5.12 -16.93
C LEU A 159 2.02 6.28 -16.22
N THR A 160 1.71 6.04 -14.95
CA THR A 160 1.30 7.07 -13.98
C THR A 160 1.99 6.82 -12.65
N ILE A 161 2.08 7.84 -11.80
CA ILE A 161 2.57 7.68 -10.42
C ILE A 161 1.37 7.45 -9.51
N SER A 162 1.37 6.25 -8.90
CA SER A 162 0.64 5.98 -7.67
C SER A 162 1.58 6.26 -6.51
N ALA A 163 1.16 7.10 -5.56
CA ALA A 163 1.97 7.38 -4.38
C ALA A 163 2.26 6.12 -3.54
N GLN A 164 1.36 5.13 -3.59
CA GLN A 164 1.48 3.86 -2.85
C GLN A 164 2.17 2.75 -3.64
N HIS A 165 1.99 2.70 -4.98
CA HIS A 165 2.44 1.59 -5.81
C HIS A 165 3.58 1.94 -6.78
N GLY A 166 4.10 3.18 -6.70
CA GLY A 166 5.16 3.64 -7.58
C GLY A 166 4.68 3.97 -9.00
N LEU A 167 5.55 3.78 -9.99
CA LEU A 167 5.20 3.94 -11.40
C LEU A 167 4.47 2.68 -11.89
N VAL A 168 3.22 2.84 -12.27
CA VAL A 168 2.30 1.76 -12.66
C VAL A 168 1.70 2.01 -14.05
N ASP A 169 1.22 0.95 -14.69
CA ASP A 169 0.45 1.06 -15.93
C ASP A 169 -0.80 1.91 -15.71
N GLN A 170 -0.88 3.02 -16.44
CA GLN A 170 -1.95 4.01 -16.32
C GLN A 170 -3.33 3.43 -16.69
N ASN A 171 -3.40 2.58 -17.72
CA ASN A 171 -4.66 2.00 -18.18
C ASN A 171 -5.23 1.03 -17.13
N THR A 172 -4.37 0.19 -16.57
CA THR A 172 -4.75 -0.73 -15.49
C THR A 172 -5.15 0.02 -14.23
N PHE A 173 -4.40 1.07 -13.86
CA PHE A 173 -4.64 1.84 -12.64
C PHE A 173 -5.98 2.59 -12.65
N PHE A 174 -6.34 3.20 -13.79
CA PHE A 174 -7.59 3.95 -13.93
C PHE A 174 -8.75 3.13 -14.52
N ASN A 175 -8.51 1.87 -14.89
CA ASN A 175 -9.45 1.01 -15.59
C ASN A 175 -10.05 1.68 -16.85
N LYS A 176 -9.29 2.52 -17.52
CA LYS A 176 -9.63 3.22 -18.76
C LYS A 176 -8.39 3.79 -19.44
N GLN A 177 -8.46 4.02 -20.74
CA GLN A 177 -7.41 4.75 -21.47
C GLN A 177 -7.48 6.25 -21.12
N VAL A 178 -6.41 6.79 -20.54
CA VAL A 178 -6.25 8.20 -20.20
C VAL A 178 -5.21 8.87 -21.09
N ALA A 179 -4.14 8.14 -21.46
CA ALA A 179 -3.11 8.63 -22.35
C ALA A 179 -3.64 8.90 -23.76
N SER A 180 -3.03 9.85 -24.45
CA SER A 180 -3.25 10.07 -25.88
C SER A 180 -2.99 8.78 -26.67
N LYS A 181 -3.69 8.61 -27.80
CA LYS A 181 -3.38 7.53 -28.75
C LYS A 181 -1.97 7.67 -29.34
N ASP A 182 -1.54 8.90 -29.58
CA ASP A 182 -0.18 9.20 -29.96
C ASP A 182 0.64 9.57 -28.72
N VAL A 183 1.59 8.71 -28.37
CA VAL A 183 2.52 8.89 -27.25
C VAL A 183 3.95 9.21 -27.71
N SER A 184 4.16 9.57 -28.99
CA SER A 184 5.48 9.93 -29.55
C SER A 184 6.07 11.19 -28.88
N GLY A 185 5.21 12.11 -28.46
CA GLY A 185 5.57 13.33 -27.74
C GLY A 185 5.82 13.14 -26.23
N TYR A 186 5.53 11.96 -25.68
CA TYR A 186 5.75 11.67 -24.26
C TYR A 186 7.22 11.44 -23.95
N TYR A 187 7.60 11.54 -22.66
CA TYR A 187 8.92 11.13 -22.23
C TYR A 187 9.02 9.61 -22.24
N LEU A 188 10.12 9.09 -22.82
CA LEU A 188 10.49 7.69 -22.74
C LEU A 188 11.31 7.49 -21.46
N VAL A 189 10.79 6.67 -20.54
CA VAL A 189 11.37 6.43 -19.22
C VAL A 189 11.87 5.00 -19.14
N LYS A 190 13.08 4.81 -18.62
CA LYS A 190 13.73 3.50 -18.45
C LYS A 190 13.78 3.11 -16.99
N LYS A 191 13.87 1.81 -16.72
CA LYS A 191 14.05 1.25 -15.40
C LYS A 191 15.18 1.94 -14.63
N GLY A 192 14.94 2.27 -13.37
CA GLY A 192 15.87 3.02 -12.52
C GLY A 192 15.76 4.53 -12.63
N GLU A 193 15.05 5.08 -13.63
CA GLU A 193 14.79 6.52 -13.73
C GLU A 193 13.61 6.91 -12.83
N PHE A 194 13.67 8.13 -12.31
CA PHE A 194 12.69 8.71 -11.40
C PHE A 194 11.76 9.65 -12.14
N ALA A 195 10.53 9.76 -11.62
CA ALA A 195 9.59 10.76 -12.07
C ALA A 195 8.94 11.48 -10.90
N TYR A 196 8.75 12.78 -11.02
CA TYR A 196 8.01 13.62 -10.08
C TYR A 196 6.66 14.02 -10.69
N ASN A 197 5.61 13.63 -10.01
CA ASN A 197 4.24 14.09 -10.27
C ASN A 197 3.94 15.29 -9.35
N LYS A 198 3.72 16.45 -9.92
CA LYS A 198 3.40 17.69 -9.21
C LYS A 198 1.93 17.79 -8.78
N SER A 199 1.12 16.77 -9.05
CA SER A 199 -0.30 16.78 -8.73
C SER A 199 -0.54 16.59 -7.24
N TYR A 200 -1.41 17.41 -6.68
CA TYR A 200 -1.95 17.21 -5.34
C TYR A 200 -2.78 15.93 -5.29
N SER A 201 -2.60 15.14 -4.24
CA SER A 201 -3.52 14.08 -3.86
C SER A 201 -3.65 13.99 -2.34
N SER A 202 -4.71 13.38 -1.85
CA SER A 202 -4.93 13.22 -0.40
C SER A 202 -3.73 12.50 0.24
N GLY A 203 -3.14 13.12 1.25
CA GLY A 203 -1.92 12.64 1.92
C GLY A 203 -0.60 13.00 1.21
N TYR A 204 -0.65 13.61 0.00
CA TYR A 204 0.53 14.01 -0.78
C TYR A 204 0.42 15.44 -1.28
N PRO A 205 0.51 16.44 -0.38
CA PRO A 205 0.29 17.85 -0.71
C PRO A 205 1.35 18.41 -1.66
N TRP A 206 2.53 17.83 -1.68
CA TRP A 206 3.67 18.26 -2.50
C TRP A 206 3.90 17.35 -3.73
N GLY A 207 2.91 16.49 -4.05
CA GLY A 207 3.03 15.50 -5.11
C GLY A 207 3.78 14.25 -4.66
N ALA A 208 4.28 13.46 -5.62
CA ALA A 208 5.00 12.23 -5.35
C ALA A 208 6.15 12.02 -6.31
N ILE A 209 7.27 11.52 -5.79
CA ILE A 209 8.46 11.16 -6.57
C ILE A 209 8.66 9.65 -6.45
N LYS A 210 8.73 8.95 -7.57
CA LYS A 210 8.89 7.49 -7.60
C LYS A 210 9.83 7.07 -8.72
N ARG A 211 10.52 5.93 -8.52
CA ARG A 211 11.41 5.30 -9.50
C ARG A 211 10.64 4.25 -10.31
N LEU A 212 11.03 4.07 -11.56
CA LEU A 212 10.51 2.99 -12.40
C LEU A 212 11.24 1.68 -12.07
N ASP A 213 10.58 0.80 -11.34
CA ASP A 213 11.12 -0.49 -10.90
C ASP A 213 10.44 -1.69 -11.58
N ASN A 214 9.14 -1.58 -11.88
CA ASN A 214 8.31 -2.70 -12.31
C ASN A 214 8.34 -2.99 -13.83
N TYR A 215 8.82 -2.04 -14.63
CA TYR A 215 8.87 -2.15 -16.09
C TYR A 215 10.25 -1.71 -16.58
N ASP A 216 10.74 -2.36 -17.65
CA ASP A 216 12.02 -1.98 -18.22
C ASP A 216 11.96 -0.64 -18.93
N ILE A 217 10.79 -0.32 -19.53
CA ILE A 217 10.57 0.92 -20.28
C ILE A 217 9.07 1.28 -20.27
N GLY A 218 8.77 2.58 -20.26
CA GLY A 218 7.41 3.09 -20.39
C GLY A 218 7.39 4.56 -20.82
N VAL A 219 6.21 5.13 -20.96
CA VAL A 219 6.05 6.53 -21.37
C VAL A 219 5.30 7.35 -20.33
N LEU A 220 5.76 8.58 -20.11
CA LEU A 220 5.13 9.55 -19.20
C LEU A 220 4.80 10.85 -19.93
N SER A 221 3.67 11.44 -19.59
CA SER A 221 3.29 12.78 -20.02
C SER A 221 4.38 13.80 -19.68
N THR A 222 4.52 14.84 -20.51
CA THR A 222 5.48 15.93 -20.28
C THR A 222 5.15 16.83 -19.08
N LEU A 223 4.01 16.58 -18.41
CA LEU A 223 3.68 17.22 -17.13
C LEU A 223 4.54 16.72 -15.97
N TYR A 224 5.14 15.53 -16.12
CA TYR A 224 6.09 14.98 -15.14
C TYR A 224 7.49 15.56 -15.33
N ILE A 225 8.27 15.62 -14.25
CA ILE A 225 9.71 15.87 -14.31
C ILE A 225 10.41 14.52 -14.17
N VAL A 226 11.19 14.14 -15.19
CA VAL A 226 11.89 12.85 -15.22
C VAL A 226 13.38 13.06 -15.05
N PHE A 227 14.04 12.22 -14.25
CA PHE A 227 15.46 12.31 -13.97
C PHE A 227 16.08 10.96 -13.62
N GLN A 228 17.41 10.87 -13.78
CA GLN A 228 18.19 9.68 -13.42
C GLN A 228 19.23 10.05 -12.35
N PRO A 229 19.50 9.20 -11.34
CA PRO A 229 20.59 9.40 -10.40
C PRO A 229 21.94 9.22 -11.11
N VAL A 230 22.93 10.06 -10.77
CA VAL A 230 24.30 9.98 -11.34
C VAL A 230 25.37 9.93 -10.25
N ASN A 231 25.27 10.72 -9.20
CA ASN A 231 26.25 10.83 -8.11
C ASN A 231 25.59 10.52 -6.75
N ILE A 232 24.64 9.61 -6.71
CA ILE A 232 23.94 9.19 -5.51
C ILE A 232 23.48 7.73 -5.66
N VAL A 233 23.44 6.99 -4.57
CA VAL A 233 22.92 5.63 -4.57
C VAL A 233 21.40 5.67 -4.82
N SER A 234 20.96 4.98 -5.86
CA SER A 234 19.56 5.03 -6.32
C SER A 234 18.56 4.57 -5.24
N ASP A 235 18.86 3.50 -4.49
CA ASP A 235 17.98 2.99 -3.43
C ASP A 235 17.93 3.95 -2.23
N PHE A 236 19.01 4.65 -1.93
CA PHE A 236 19.01 5.74 -0.94
C PHE A 236 18.07 6.87 -1.38
N LEU A 237 18.13 7.28 -2.65
CA LEU A 237 17.28 8.34 -3.17
C LEU A 237 15.78 7.94 -3.15
N VAL A 238 15.45 6.67 -3.42
CA VAL A 238 14.09 6.14 -3.22
C VAL A 238 13.64 6.36 -1.78
N THR A 239 14.49 5.96 -0.82
CA THR A 239 14.20 6.09 0.62
C THR A 239 14.08 7.55 1.04
N TYR A 240 14.97 8.44 0.54
CA TYR A 240 14.92 9.87 0.83
C TYR A 240 13.57 10.48 0.43
N TYR A 241 13.04 10.13 -0.74
CA TYR A 241 11.74 10.62 -1.21
C TYR A 241 10.53 9.96 -0.54
N ASP A 242 10.74 8.92 0.27
CA ASP A 242 9.71 8.41 1.19
C ASP A 242 9.66 9.19 2.53
N THR A 243 10.64 10.06 2.81
CA THR A 243 10.63 11.02 3.93
C THR A 243 9.86 12.29 3.56
N ASN A 244 9.69 13.20 4.51
CA ASN A 244 9.13 14.54 4.29
C ASN A 244 10.20 15.65 4.14
N LEU A 245 11.48 15.32 4.19
CA LEU A 245 12.59 16.29 4.18
C LEU A 245 12.60 17.17 2.93
N TRP A 246 12.25 16.62 1.78
CA TRP A 246 12.18 17.32 0.51
C TRP A 246 10.97 18.27 0.38
N HIS A 247 9.96 18.14 1.25
CA HIS A 247 8.71 18.92 1.15
C HIS A 247 8.95 20.41 1.34
N LYS A 248 9.80 20.78 2.30
CA LYS A 248 10.15 22.19 2.60
C LYS A 248 10.80 22.84 1.39
N GLU A 249 11.76 22.19 0.78
CA GLU A 249 12.48 22.67 -0.40
C GLU A 249 11.56 22.89 -1.60
N VAL A 250 10.66 21.94 -1.87
CA VAL A 250 9.63 22.09 -2.91
C VAL A 250 8.66 23.22 -2.57
N SER A 251 8.24 23.34 -1.30
CA SER A 251 7.28 24.37 -0.88
C SER A 251 7.83 25.78 -1.04
N MET A 252 9.11 26.00 -0.73
CA MET A 252 9.77 27.31 -0.86
C MET A 252 9.94 27.75 -2.33
N ARG A 253 10.07 26.77 -3.25
CA ARG A 253 10.26 27.04 -4.69
C ARG A 253 8.97 26.98 -5.50
N ALA A 254 7.89 26.44 -4.93
CA ALA A 254 6.59 26.51 -5.56
C ALA A 254 6.05 27.95 -5.48
N ALA A 255 5.85 28.59 -6.62
CA ALA A 255 5.32 29.95 -6.66
C ALA A 255 3.94 30.04 -6.03
N GLU A 256 3.69 31.12 -5.27
CA GLU A 256 2.37 31.47 -4.78
C GLU A 256 1.44 31.72 -5.97
N GLY A 257 0.25 31.12 -5.96
CA GLY A 257 -0.75 31.29 -7.00
C GLY A 257 -1.72 30.13 -7.09
N ALA A 258 -2.81 30.33 -7.83
CA ALA A 258 -3.78 29.28 -8.06
C ALA A 258 -3.13 28.08 -8.75
N ARG A 259 -3.27 26.90 -8.17
CA ARG A 259 -2.83 25.65 -8.76
C ARG A 259 -3.60 25.39 -10.06
N ASN A 260 -2.93 25.57 -11.21
CA ASN A 260 -3.53 25.24 -12.49
C ASN A 260 -3.84 23.73 -12.53
N HIS A 261 -5.11 23.36 -12.59
CA HIS A 261 -5.59 21.98 -12.64
C HIS A 261 -5.08 21.08 -11.49
N GLY A 262 -4.85 21.64 -10.29
CA GLY A 262 -4.34 20.89 -9.13
C GLY A 262 -2.85 20.57 -9.18
N LEU A 263 -2.09 21.11 -10.13
CA LEU A 263 -0.63 20.97 -10.20
C LEU A 263 0.06 22.06 -9.39
N LEU A 264 1.13 21.70 -8.69
CA LEU A 264 2.04 22.67 -8.08
C LEU A 264 2.70 23.53 -9.16
N ASN A 265 2.77 24.83 -8.91
CA ASN A 265 3.45 25.75 -9.79
C ASN A 265 4.95 25.79 -9.50
N ILE A 266 5.63 24.72 -9.85
CA ILE A 266 7.08 24.58 -9.77
C ILE A 266 7.64 24.23 -11.15
N SER A 267 8.63 24.98 -11.62
CA SER A 267 9.31 24.66 -12.86
C SER A 267 10.26 23.46 -12.69
N ALA A 268 10.66 22.84 -13.79
CA ALA A 268 11.69 21.80 -13.70
C ALA A 268 13.03 22.38 -13.22
N GLN A 269 13.37 23.61 -13.59
CA GLN A 269 14.59 24.26 -13.14
C GLN A 269 14.57 24.45 -11.62
N ASP A 270 13.51 25.04 -11.07
CA ASP A 270 13.37 25.26 -9.62
C ASP A 270 13.40 23.92 -8.84
N PHE A 271 12.79 22.87 -9.40
CA PHE A 271 12.85 21.53 -8.80
C PHE A 271 14.28 20.99 -8.74
N PHE A 272 15.09 21.15 -9.79
CA PHE A 272 16.48 20.69 -9.77
C PHE A 272 17.41 21.57 -8.92
N GLU A 273 16.98 22.74 -8.51
CA GLU A 273 17.68 23.62 -7.55
C GLU A 273 17.33 23.30 -6.09
N THR A 274 16.40 22.36 -5.82
CA THR A 274 16.13 21.91 -4.45
C THR A 274 17.37 21.30 -3.82
N GLU A 275 17.55 21.52 -2.53
CA GLU A 275 18.67 20.99 -1.77
C GLU A 275 18.24 19.76 -0.95
N LEU A 276 19.09 18.76 -0.91
CA LEU A 276 18.91 17.55 -0.14
C LEU A 276 20.03 17.42 0.87
N ILE A 277 19.68 17.12 2.13
CA ILE A 277 20.66 16.74 3.13
C ILE A 277 20.94 15.24 3.00
N ILE A 278 22.17 14.89 2.63
CA ILE A 278 22.57 13.51 2.33
C ILE A 278 23.91 13.16 2.95
N SER A 279 24.16 11.89 3.24
CA SER A 279 25.49 11.42 3.58
C SER A 279 26.44 11.58 2.39
N ALA A 280 27.63 12.10 2.61
CA ALA A 280 28.71 12.12 1.60
C ALA A 280 29.26 10.70 1.35
N ASN A 281 29.07 9.77 2.28
CA ASN A 281 29.59 8.41 2.22
C ASN A 281 28.62 7.51 1.44
N THR A 282 29.04 7.04 0.26
CA THR A 282 28.22 6.17 -0.62
C THR A 282 27.95 4.79 -0.01
N GLU A 283 28.83 4.29 0.88
CA GLU A 283 28.59 3.04 1.57
C GLU A 283 27.45 3.18 2.59
N GLU A 284 27.39 4.30 3.33
CA GLU A 284 26.28 4.60 4.21
C GLU A 284 24.97 4.74 3.43
N GLN A 285 24.99 5.47 2.31
CA GLN A 285 23.84 5.56 1.41
C GLN A 285 23.37 4.17 0.99
N ALA A 286 24.30 3.28 0.57
CA ALA A 286 23.98 1.93 0.14
C ALA A 286 23.36 1.07 1.24
N ARG A 287 23.90 1.17 2.48
CA ARG A 287 23.35 0.45 3.64
C ARG A 287 21.94 0.92 3.99
N ILE A 288 21.71 2.24 4.00
CA ILE A 288 20.38 2.82 4.25
C ILE A 288 19.39 2.36 3.16
N GLY A 289 19.73 2.54 1.89
CA GLY A 289 18.87 2.13 0.78
C GLY A 289 18.54 0.64 0.81
N SER A 290 19.54 -0.23 1.07
CA SER A 290 19.34 -1.67 1.20
C SER A 290 18.45 -2.05 2.37
N TYR A 291 18.63 -1.42 3.53
CA TYR A 291 17.80 -1.68 4.72
C TYR A 291 16.32 -1.39 4.47
N PHE A 292 16.00 -0.22 3.91
CA PHE A 292 14.61 0.14 3.62
C PHE A 292 14.02 -0.69 2.51
N LYS A 293 14.81 -1.02 1.49
CA LYS A 293 14.39 -1.96 0.45
C LYS A 293 14.01 -3.32 1.02
N GLN A 294 14.81 -3.88 1.93
CA GLN A 294 14.49 -5.16 2.61
C GLN A 294 13.20 -5.07 3.44
N LEU A 295 12.95 -3.92 4.10
CA LEU A 295 11.68 -3.70 4.80
C LEU A 295 10.50 -3.69 3.83
N ASP A 296 10.61 -2.99 2.69
CA ASP A 296 9.55 -2.94 1.67
C ASP A 296 9.30 -4.31 1.05
N ASP A 297 10.35 -5.05 0.72
CA ASP A 297 10.25 -6.43 0.20
C ASP A 297 9.55 -7.36 1.21
N THR A 298 9.86 -7.21 2.52
CA THR A 298 9.23 -7.98 3.59
C THR A 298 7.75 -7.64 3.76
N ILE A 299 7.39 -6.35 3.74
CA ILE A 299 6.00 -5.88 3.78
C ILE A 299 5.22 -6.43 2.59
N ALA A 300 5.79 -6.35 1.38
CA ALA A 300 5.18 -6.85 0.16
C ALA A 300 4.96 -8.37 0.21
N LEU A 301 5.94 -9.14 0.72
CA LEU A 301 5.83 -10.59 0.89
C LEU A 301 4.68 -10.97 1.83
N HIS A 302 4.55 -10.30 2.99
CA HIS A 302 3.44 -10.54 3.90
C HIS A 302 2.10 -10.20 3.25
N GLN A 303 2.01 -9.10 2.52
CA GLN A 303 0.79 -8.69 1.83
C GLN A 303 0.37 -9.69 0.73
N GLN A 304 1.32 -10.18 -0.05
CA GLN A 304 1.07 -11.24 -1.05
C GLN A 304 0.59 -12.53 -0.39
N LYS A 305 1.20 -12.91 0.76
CA LYS A 305 0.80 -14.10 1.51
C LYS A 305 -0.63 -13.99 2.04
N ILE A 306 -1.00 -12.82 2.57
CA ILE A 306 -2.37 -12.52 3.02
C ILE A 306 -3.35 -12.70 1.86
N THR A 307 -3.08 -12.07 0.72
CA THR A 307 -3.94 -12.15 -0.47
C THR A 307 -4.09 -13.61 -0.94
N TYR A 308 -2.99 -14.34 -1.04
CA TYR A 308 -3.02 -15.76 -1.42
C TYR A 308 -3.85 -16.61 -0.46
N LEU A 309 -3.65 -16.46 0.86
CA LEU A 309 -4.39 -17.22 1.87
C LEU A 309 -5.89 -16.88 1.87
N GLN A 310 -6.26 -15.61 1.63
CA GLN A 310 -7.65 -15.19 1.49
C GLN A 310 -8.32 -15.82 0.26
N ILE A 311 -7.65 -15.82 -0.89
CA ILE A 311 -8.13 -16.47 -2.12
C ILE A 311 -8.29 -17.98 -1.89
N LEU A 312 -7.28 -18.62 -1.28
CA LEU A 312 -7.32 -20.05 -0.95
C LEU A 312 -8.50 -20.36 -0.03
N LYS A 313 -8.68 -19.58 1.05
CA LYS A 313 -9.81 -19.74 1.98
C LYS A 313 -11.14 -19.64 1.25
N ASN A 314 -11.34 -18.61 0.43
CA ASN A 314 -12.59 -18.44 -0.32
C ASN A 314 -12.85 -19.59 -1.29
N SER A 315 -11.82 -20.05 -2.00
CA SER A 315 -11.93 -21.20 -2.91
C SER A 315 -12.31 -22.49 -2.18
N LEU A 316 -11.71 -22.74 -1.01
CA LEU A 316 -12.00 -23.92 -0.19
C LEU A 316 -13.42 -23.85 0.40
N LEU A 317 -13.84 -22.69 0.90
CA LEU A 317 -15.23 -22.50 1.38
C LEU A 317 -16.23 -22.79 0.26
N ASN A 318 -16.02 -22.26 -0.93
CA ASN A 318 -16.92 -22.50 -2.06
C ASN A 318 -16.94 -23.97 -2.51
N LYS A 319 -15.87 -24.74 -2.33
CA LYS A 319 -15.79 -26.15 -2.74
C LYS A 319 -16.27 -27.13 -1.66
N MET A 320 -16.14 -26.78 -0.39
CA MET A 320 -16.41 -27.69 0.74
C MET A 320 -17.82 -27.54 1.32
N PHE A 321 -18.52 -26.47 0.95
CA PHE A 321 -19.87 -26.17 1.45
C PHE A 321 -20.91 -26.03 0.33
N ILE A 322 -20.72 -26.74 -0.77
CA ILE A 322 -21.69 -26.81 -1.91
C ILE A 322 -22.89 -27.65 -1.53
#